data_40a8b6e473b0445fd6d481e1f112c615
#
_entry.id   40a8b6e473b0445fd6d481e1f112c615
#
_cell.length_a   1.000
_cell.length_b   1.000
_cell.length_c   1.000
_cell.angle_alpha   90.00
_cell.angle_beta   90.00
_cell.angle_gamma   90.00
#
_symmetry.space_group_name_H-M   'P 1'
#
loop_
_entity.id
_entity.type
_entity.pdbx_description
1 polymer ?
#
loop_
_entity_poly.entity_id
_entity_poly.type
_entity_poly.pdbx_seq_one_letter_code
_entity_poly.pdbx_strand_id
1 'polypeptide(L)'
;ALTDLATHNTRVCNAAATAIAWGVAQAMRGEENLDKIVDATIEAAAEGAKYGFSIPSPDIGMRIALACDIVRKAKDDQQALHDLYAMFGGGDLSADSIPSAIALFLLGKGDVKKTLEYCVNFGGDCDTNGAMAGAMVGAMAGIDAVPQVWRDKISEMNACNFSKDADEILALIPQWHVASESDVADLIK
;
A
#
# COMPACT_ATOMS: atom_id res chain seq x y z
N ALA A 1 8.29 4.40 9.64
CA ALA A 1 8.58 4.47 11.09
C ALA A 1 8.62 5.91 11.60
N LEU A 2 9.45 6.81 11.02
CA LEU A 2 9.52 8.20 11.54
C LEU A 2 8.18 8.94 11.45
N THR A 3 7.44 8.76 10.38
CA THR A 3 6.13 9.39 10.19
C THR A 3 5.08 8.91 11.18
N ASP A 4 5.23 7.68 11.68
CA ASP A 4 4.27 7.07 12.60
C ASP A 4 4.52 7.44 14.07
N LEU A 5 5.70 8.01 14.39
CA LEU A 5 6.06 8.39 15.76
C LEU A 5 5.02 9.29 16.44
N ALA A 6 4.43 10.22 15.68
CA ALA A 6 3.48 11.19 16.19
C ALA A 6 2.05 10.64 16.35
N THR A 7 1.74 9.49 15.74
CA THR A 7 0.35 8.96 15.65
C THR A 7 0.24 7.53 16.14
N HIS A 8 0.83 6.57 15.44
CA HIS A 8 0.59 5.13 15.63
C HIS A 8 1.91 4.36 15.79
N ASN A 9 2.79 4.83 16.66
CA ASN A 9 4.13 4.25 16.85
C ASN A 9 4.11 2.87 17.51
N THR A 10 3.46 1.91 16.88
CA THR A 10 3.48 0.50 17.27
C THR A 10 4.17 -0.35 16.20
N ARG A 11 4.73 -1.49 16.60
CA ARG A 11 5.41 -2.40 15.67
C ARG A 11 4.52 -2.84 14.52
N VAL A 12 3.25 -3.11 14.79
CA VAL A 12 2.28 -3.53 13.77
C VAL A 12 1.98 -2.40 12.78
N CYS A 13 1.83 -1.16 13.24
CA CYS A 13 1.59 -0.02 12.36
C CYS A 13 2.83 0.33 11.55
N ASN A 14 4.02 0.31 12.16
CA ASN A 14 5.28 0.52 11.44
C ASN A 14 5.52 -0.55 10.37
N ALA A 15 5.25 -1.83 10.68
CA ALA A 15 5.31 -2.91 9.69
C ALA A 15 4.37 -2.66 8.51
N ALA A 16 3.14 -2.28 8.80
CA ALA A 16 2.10 -2.00 7.82
C ALA A 16 2.46 -0.83 6.91
N ALA A 17 2.81 0.32 7.49
CA ALA A 17 3.18 1.53 6.75
C ALA A 17 4.44 1.31 5.88
N THR A 18 5.43 0.58 6.42
CA THR A 18 6.67 0.29 5.69
C THR A 18 6.40 -0.64 4.51
N ALA A 19 5.52 -1.64 4.65
CA ALA A 19 5.14 -2.53 3.55
C ALA A 19 4.55 -1.75 2.37
N ILE A 20 3.54 -0.91 2.61
CA ILE A 20 2.91 -0.11 1.55
C ILE A 20 3.90 0.87 0.92
N ALA A 21 4.64 1.62 1.74
CA ALA A 21 5.61 2.60 1.24
C ALA A 21 6.68 1.94 0.35
N TRP A 22 7.14 0.75 0.72
CA TRP A 22 8.14 0.03 -0.06
C TRP A 22 7.57 -0.57 -1.34
N GLY A 23 6.32 -1.06 -1.30
CA GLY A 23 5.59 -1.52 -2.49
C GLY A 23 5.46 -0.41 -3.54
N VAL A 24 5.05 0.79 -3.11
CA VAL A 24 5.00 1.99 -3.98
C VAL A 24 6.39 2.33 -4.51
N ALA A 25 7.42 2.31 -3.66
CA ALA A 25 8.79 2.63 -4.07
C ALA A 25 9.34 1.64 -5.11
N GLN A 26 9.04 0.34 -5.01
CA GLN A 26 9.44 -0.66 -6.01
C GLN A 26 8.73 -0.41 -7.36
N ALA A 27 7.43 -0.13 -7.32
CA ALA A 27 6.66 0.21 -8.52
C ALA A 27 7.21 1.49 -9.20
N MET A 28 7.53 2.54 -8.44
CA MET A 28 8.16 3.78 -8.96
C MET A 28 9.55 3.57 -9.54
N ARG A 29 10.28 2.55 -9.10
CA ARG A 29 11.59 2.17 -9.66
C ARG A 29 11.50 1.39 -10.97
N GLY A 30 10.28 1.08 -11.43
CA GLY A 30 10.03 0.34 -12.66
C GLY A 30 10.03 -1.18 -12.48
N GLU A 31 9.86 -1.70 -11.27
CA GLU A 31 9.63 -3.14 -11.11
C GLU A 31 8.22 -3.48 -11.60
N GLU A 32 8.14 -4.32 -12.63
CA GLU A 32 6.87 -4.76 -13.25
C GLU A 32 6.43 -6.15 -12.78
N ASN A 33 7.31 -6.89 -12.12
CA ASN A 33 6.98 -8.20 -11.59
C ASN A 33 6.25 -8.06 -10.25
N LEU A 34 4.94 -8.35 -10.27
CA LEU A 34 4.07 -8.23 -9.11
C LEU A 34 4.52 -9.10 -7.93
N ASP A 35 5.00 -10.31 -8.20
CA ASP A 35 5.48 -11.20 -7.13
C ASP A 35 6.71 -10.63 -6.43
N LYS A 36 7.64 -10.02 -7.19
CA LYS A 36 8.79 -9.32 -6.58
C LYS A 36 8.36 -8.11 -5.75
N ILE A 37 7.35 -7.35 -6.20
CA ILE A 37 6.81 -6.24 -5.40
C ILE A 37 6.21 -6.79 -4.11
N VAL A 38 5.41 -7.86 -4.18
CA VAL A 38 4.83 -8.52 -2.99
C VAL A 38 5.92 -9.02 -2.05
N ASP A 39 6.93 -9.73 -2.54
CA ASP A 39 8.03 -10.22 -1.71
C ASP A 39 8.75 -9.08 -1.00
N ALA A 40 9.01 -7.98 -1.72
CA ALA A 40 9.61 -6.78 -1.15
C ALA A 40 8.73 -6.12 -0.07
N THR A 41 7.38 -6.17 -0.18
CA THR A 41 6.49 -5.69 0.89
C THR A 41 6.57 -6.54 2.15
N ILE A 42 6.72 -7.87 1.99
CA ILE A 42 6.86 -8.79 3.12
C ILE A 42 8.17 -8.53 3.87
N GLU A 43 9.28 -8.38 3.13
CA GLU A 43 10.58 -8.04 3.72
C GLU A 43 10.53 -6.68 4.44
N ALA A 44 9.90 -5.68 3.81
CA ALA A 44 9.74 -4.35 4.38
C ALA A 44 8.86 -4.35 5.65
N ALA A 45 7.82 -5.18 5.70
CA ALA A 45 7.03 -5.37 6.91
C ALA A 45 7.88 -5.90 8.08
N ALA A 46 8.72 -6.89 7.82
CA ALA A 46 9.62 -7.44 8.83
C ALA A 46 10.65 -6.40 9.34
N GLU A 47 11.13 -5.52 8.44
CA GLU A 47 12.01 -4.41 8.81
C GLU A 47 11.27 -3.37 9.66
N GLY A 48 10.07 -2.93 9.22
CA GLY A 48 9.25 -1.97 9.96
C GLY A 48 8.85 -2.44 11.35
N ALA A 49 8.63 -3.75 11.53
CA ALA A 49 8.30 -4.36 12.82
C ALA A 49 9.40 -4.26 13.89
N LYS A 50 10.61 -3.84 13.53
CA LYS A 50 11.71 -3.62 14.49
C LYS A 50 11.53 -2.32 15.28
N TYR A 51 10.69 -1.40 14.82
CA TYR A 51 10.50 -0.07 15.37
C TYR A 51 9.16 0.09 16.05
N GLY A 52 9.12 0.92 17.10
CA GLY A 52 7.90 1.25 17.84
C GLY A 52 7.59 0.32 19.00
N PHE A 53 6.49 0.60 19.66
CA PHE A 53 6.05 -0.12 20.86
C PHE A 53 5.51 -1.50 20.50
N SER A 54 5.87 -2.50 21.29
CA SER A 54 5.34 -3.86 21.14
C SER A 54 3.96 -3.94 21.78
N ILE A 55 2.97 -4.34 20.99
CA ILE A 55 1.63 -4.71 21.44
C ILE A 55 1.30 -6.11 20.91
N PRO A 56 0.42 -6.88 21.55
CA PRO A 56 -0.10 -8.12 20.97
C PRO A 56 -0.78 -7.85 19.63
N SER A 57 -0.24 -8.39 18.56
CA SER A 57 -0.72 -8.17 17.21
C SER A 57 -0.29 -9.29 16.27
N PRO A 58 -1.05 -9.56 15.19
CA PRO A 58 -0.61 -10.48 14.15
C PRO A 58 0.65 -9.97 13.44
N ASP A 59 1.42 -10.88 12.86
CA ASP A 59 2.54 -10.56 11.98
C ASP A 59 2.03 -10.11 10.60
N ILE A 60 2.37 -8.88 10.20
CA ILE A 60 1.90 -8.27 8.95
C ILE A 60 2.48 -9.00 7.74
N GLY A 61 3.77 -9.34 7.75
CA GLY A 61 4.42 -10.03 6.64
C GLY A 61 3.80 -11.41 6.37
N MET A 62 3.57 -12.19 7.43
CA MET A 62 2.89 -13.48 7.31
C MET A 62 1.46 -13.35 6.78
N ARG A 63 0.74 -12.31 7.20
CA ARG A 63 -0.63 -12.06 6.71
C ARG A 63 -0.64 -11.60 5.25
N ILE A 64 0.32 -10.79 4.81
CA ILE A 64 0.50 -10.44 3.38
C ILE A 64 0.75 -11.71 2.56
N ALA A 65 1.67 -12.56 3.00
CA ALA A 65 1.97 -13.82 2.32
C ALA A 65 0.71 -14.71 2.18
N LEU A 66 -0.05 -14.85 3.26
CA LEU A 66 -1.29 -15.64 3.28
C LEU A 66 -2.34 -15.03 2.32
N ALA A 67 -2.55 -13.72 2.34
CA ALA A 67 -3.52 -13.04 1.48
C ALA A 67 -3.16 -13.20 -0.01
N CYS A 68 -1.89 -13.03 -0.37
CA CYS A 68 -1.42 -13.24 -1.73
C CYS A 68 -1.50 -14.70 -2.17
N ASP A 69 -1.29 -15.64 -1.27
CA ASP A 69 -1.47 -17.07 -1.53
C ASP A 69 -2.94 -17.44 -1.82
N ILE A 70 -3.90 -16.81 -1.15
CA ILE A 70 -5.33 -16.97 -1.46
C ILE A 70 -5.60 -16.54 -2.91
N VAL A 71 -5.10 -15.37 -3.32
CA VAL A 71 -5.24 -14.88 -4.70
C VAL A 71 -4.62 -15.85 -5.72
N ARG A 72 -3.39 -16.33 -5.46
CA ARG A 72 -2.68 -17.23 -6.38
C ARG A 72 -3.37 -18.60 -6.54
N LYS A 73 -4.06 -19.07 -5.49
CA LYS A 73 -4.72 -20.40 -5.46
C LYS A 73 -6.18 -20.36 -5.88
N ALA A 74 -6.78 -19.19 -5.97
CA ALA A 74 -8.16 -19.04 -6.41
C ALA A 74 -8.35 -19.46 -7.87
N LYS A 75 -9.47 -20.10 -8.17
CA LYS A 75 -9.79 -20.52 -9.54
C LYS A 75 -10.24 -19.34 -10.43
N ASP A 76 -10.78 -18.30 -9.81
CA ASP A 76 -11.24 -17.09 -10.48
C ASP A 76 -11.22 -15.90 -9.49
N ASP A 77 -11.40 -14.69 -10.04
CA ASP A 77 -11.33 -13.43 -9.29
C ASP A 77 -12.44 -13.34 -8.23
N GLN A 78 -13.63 -13.92 -8.47
CA GLN A 78 -14.74 -13.90 -7.52
C GLN A 78 -14.43 -14.77 -6.29
N GLN A 79 -13.85 -15.94 -6.53
CA GLN A 79 -13.41 -16.79 -5.43
C GLN A 79 -12.30 -16.10 -4.62
N ALA A 80 -11.34 -15.45 -5.29
CA ALA A 80 -10.28 -14.71 -4.60
C ALA A 80 -10.86 -13.64 -3.66
N LEU A 81 -11.78 -12.82 -4.15
CA LEU A 81 -12.44 -11.78 -3.35
C LEU A 81 -13.23 -12.36 -2.17
N HIS A 82 -13.99 -13.43 -2.42
CA HIS A 82 -14.76 -14.11 -1.38
C HIS A 82 -13.85 -14.67 -0.27
N ASP A 83 -12.80 -15.39 -0.64
CA ASP A 83 -11.93 -16.07 0.31
C ASP A 83 -11.06 -15.08 1.08
N LEU A 84 -10.61 -13.99 0.42
CA LEU A 84 -9.94 -12.88 1.08
C LEU A 84 -10.85 -12.23 2.13
N TYR A 85 -12.10 -11.92 1.75
CA TYR A 85 -13.06 -11.30 2.68
C TYR A 85 -13.39 -12.22 3.85
N ALA A 86 -13.58 -13.51 3.59
CA ALA A 86 -13.85 -14.49 4.64
C ALA A 86 -12.70 -14.63 5.64
N MET A 87 -11.44 -14.47 5.20
CA MET A 87 -10.25 -14.62 6.03
C MET A 87 -9.85 -13.33 6.75
N PHE A 88 -9.94 -12.17 6.08
CA PHE A 88 -9.41 -10.89 6.58
C PHE A 88 -10.51 -9.90 6.92
N GLY A 89 -11.71 -10.04 6.33
CA GLY A 89 -12.76 -9.03 6.42
C GLY A 89 -12.39 -7.74 5.70
N GLY A 90 -13.28 -6.78 5.75
CA GLY A 90 -13.09 -5.42 5.21
C GLY A 90 -12.84 -4.40 6.33
N GLY A 91 -12.12 -4.78 7.39
CA GLY A 91 -11.87 -3.91 8.55
C GLY A 91 -10.78 -2.86 8.29
N ASP A 92 -10.70 -1.89 9.19
CA ASP A 92 -9.74 -0.77 9.18
C ASP A 92 -8.44 -1.07 9.93
N LEU A 93 -8.36 -2.20 10.63
CA LEU A 93 -7.15 -2.58 11.35
C LEU A 93 -6.02 -2.91 10.36
N SER A 94 -4.82 -2.41 10.65
CA SER A 94 -3.63 -2.65 9.82
C SER A 94 -3.39 -4.13 9.49
N ALA A 95 -3.75 -5.03 10.41
CA ALA A 95 -3.60 -6.46 10.23
C ALA A 95 -4.60 -7.06 9.21
N ASP A 96 -5.66 -6.37 8.90
CA ASP A 96 -6.71 -6.79 7.96
C ASP A 96 -6.59 -6.01 6.64
N SER A 97 -6.50 -4.68 6.71
CA SER A 97 -6.47 -3.80 5.53
C SER A 97 -5.18 -3.93 4.70
N ILE A 98 -4.00 -3.99 5.32
CA ILE A 98 -2.75 -4.05 4.57
C ILE A 98 -2.59 -5.35 3.75
N PRO A 99 -2.80 -6.55 4.33
CA PRO A 99 -2.78 -7.79 3.54
C PRO A 99 -3.82 -7.79 2.42
N SER A 100 -5.02 -7.27 2.70
CA SER A 100 -6.11 -7.18 1.71
C SER A 100 -5.74 -6.24 0.56
N ALA A 101 -5.23 -5.04 0.84
CA ALA A 101 -4.83 -4.08 -0.19
C ALA A 101 -3.73 -4.62 -1.11
N ILE A 102 -2.70 -5.28 -0.54
CA ILE A 102 -1.61 -5.88 -1.33
C ILE A 102 -2.12 -7.07 -2.16
N ALA A 103 -3.01 -7.89 -1.60
CA ALA A 103 -3.62 -8.99 -2.34
C ALA A 103 -4.54 -8.49 -3.47
N LEU A 104 -5.31 -7.41 -3.26
CA LEU A 104 -6.14 -6.79 -4.29
C LEU A 104 -5.29 -6.14 -5.39
N PHE A 105 -4.14 -5.53 -5.05
CA PHE A 105 -3.15 -5.08 -6.01
C PHE A 105 -2.65 -6.25 -6.88
N LEU A 106 -2.28 -7.37 -6.27
CA LEU A 106 -1.85 -8.59 -6.98
C LEU A 106 -2.96 -9.13 -7.90
N LEU A 107 -4.21 -9.18 -7.42
CA LEU A 107 -5.37 -9.65 -8.16
C LEU A 107 -5.66 -8.78 -9.39
N GLY A 108 -5.43 -7.48 -9.29
CA GLY A 108 -5.61 -6.50 -10.37
C GLY A 108 -4.62 -6.62 -11.52
N LYS A 109 -3.49 -7.32 -11.33
CA LYS A 109 -2.50 -7.63 -12.38
C LYS A 109 -1.98 -6.40 -13.13
N GLY A 110 -1.79 -5.29 -12.44
CA GLY A 110 -1.29 -4.04 -13.02
C GLY A 110 -2.35 -3.17 -13.73
N ASP A 111 -3.59 -3.61 -13.79
CA ASP A 111 -4.70 -2.81 -14.32
C ASP A 111 -5.27 -1.91 -13.21
N VAL A 112 -5.10 -0.60 -13.36
CA VAL A 112 -5.57 0.41 -12.39
C VAL A 112 -7.06 0.32 -12.16
N LYS A 113 -7.84 0.28 -13.25
CA LYS A 113 -9.30 0.26 -13.17
C LYS A 113 -9.78 -1.00 -12.45
N LYS A 114 -9.27 -2.15 -12.88
CA LYS A 114 -9.63 -3.46 -12.32
C LYS A 114 -9.26 -3.57 -10.84
N THR A 115 -8.06 -3.11 -10.47
CA THR A 115 -7.61 -3.06 -9.07
C THR A 115 -8.58 -2.27 -8.19
N LEU A 116 -8.95 -1.07 -8.62
CA LEU A 116 -9.85 -0.22 -7.85
C LEU A 116 -11.29 -0.75 -7.81
N GLU A 117 -11.77 -1.35 -8.91
CA GLU A 117 -13.07 -2.04 -8.93
C GLU A 117 -13.10 -3.22 -7.93
N TYR A 118 -12.00 -3.96 -7.80
CA TYR A 118 -11.91 -5.02 -6.80
C TYR A 118 -11.92 -4.46 -5.37
N CYS A 119 -11.23 -3.36 -5.10
CA CYS A 119 -11.25 -2.72 -3.79
C CYS A 119 -12.67 -2.29 -3.41
N VAL A 120 -13.42 -1.67 -4.32
CA VAL A 120 -14.81 -1.27 -4.09
C VAL A 120 -15.71 -2.50 -3.86
N ASN A 121 -15.59 -3.54 -4.68
CA ASN A 121 -16.38 -4.75 -4.57
C ASN A 121 -16.02 -5.60 -3.35
N PHE A 122 -14.81 -5.46 -2.84
CA PHE A 122 -14.37 -6.11 -1.60
C PHE A 122 -15.19 -5.63 -0.40
N GLY A 123 -15.55 -4.35 -0.37
CA GLY A 123 -16.40 -3.77 0.67
C GLY A 123 -15.64 -3.42 1.95
N GLY A 124 -16.40 -3.12 3.02
CA GLY A 124 -15.84 -2.63 4.27
C GLY A 124 -15.14 -1.29 4.11
N ASP A 125 -13.91 -1.16 4.61
CA ASP A 125 -13.04 0.03 4.46
C ASP A 125 -12.42 0.08 3.04
N CYS A 126 -13.30 0.11 2.04
CA CYS A 126 -12.93 0.00 0.64
C CYS A 126 -12.18 1.22 0.10
N ASP A 127 -12.36 2.38 0.68
CA ASP A 127 -11.65 3.62 0.33
C ASP A 127 -10.19 3.58 0.78
N THR A 128 -9.91 3.13 2.01
CA THR A 128 -8.54 2.93 2.50
C THR A 128 -7.82 1.84 1.70
N ASN A 129 -8.47 0.68 1.50
CA ASN A 129 -7.91 -0.39 0.68
C ASN A 129 -7.66 0.09 -0.77
N GLY A 130 -8.60 0.87 -1.32
CA GLY A 130 -8.48 1.49 -2.64
C GLY A 130 -7.35 2.50 -2.72
N ALA A 131 -7.14 3.31 -1.68
CA ALA A 131 -6.03 4.26 -1.63
C ALA A 131 -4.66 3.55 -1.64
N MET A 132 -4.51 2.50 -0.85
CA MET A 132 -3.25 1.74 -0.76
C MET A 132 -2.94 0.94 -2.03
N ALA A 133 -3.89 0.12 -2.50
CA ALA A 133 -3.72 -0.65 -3.72
C ALA A 133 -3.60 0.26 -4.95
N GLY A 134 -4.37 1.34 -4.97
CA GLY A 134 -4.33 2.39 -5.99
C GLY A 134 -3.00 3.12 -6.06
N ALA A 135 -2.38 3.43 -4.92
CA ALA A 135 -1.05 4.02 -4.88
C ALA A 135 0.01 3.08 -5.50
N MET A 136 -0.04 1.78 -5.19
CA MET A 136 0.89 0.80 -5.76
C MET A 136 0.70 0.63 -7.27
N VAL A 137 -0.54 0.37 -7.72
CA VAL A 137 -0.82 0.15 -9.14
C VAL A 137 -0.68 1.43 -9.95
N GLY A 138 -1.01 2.59 -9.40
CA GLY A 138 -0.84 3.90 -10.04
C GLY A 138 0.64 4.26 -10.20
N ALA A 139 1.47 3.97 -9.20
CA ALA A 139 2.92 4.15 -9.29
C ALA A 139 3.56 3.27 -10.39
N MET A 140 3.02 2.06 -10.59
CA MET A 140 3.47 1.13 -11.62
C MET A 140 3.01 1.52 -13.03
N ALA A 141 1.73 1.85 -13.17
CA ALA A 141 1.09 2.05 -14.48
C ALA A 141 1.11 3.50 -14.98
N GLY A 142 1.35 4.47 -14.07
CA GLY A 142 1.34 5.90 -14.39
C GLY A 142 -0.05 6.50 -14.50
N ILE A 143 -0.10 7.85 -14.56
CA ILE A 143 -1.34 8.63 -14.53
C ILE A 143 -2.25 8.35 -15.73
N ASP A 144 -1.69 8.02 -16.89
CA ASP A 144 -2.46 7.77 -18.10
C ASP A 144 -3.25 6.47 -18.07
N ALA A 145 -2.90 5.54 -17.18
CA ALA A 145 -3.66 4.33 -16.93
C ALA A 145 -4.93 4.57 -16.09
N VAL A 146 -5.03 5.72 -15.40
CA VAL A 146 -6.23 6.12 -14.66
C VAL A 146 -7.27 6.66 -15.65
N PRO A 147 -8.52 6.13 -15.67
CA PRO A 147 -9.56 6.62 -16.58
C PRO A 147 -9.75 8.15 -16.51
N GLN A 148 -9.74 8.82 -17.67
CA GLN A 148 -9.81 10.28 -17.73
C GLN A 148 -11.03 10.84 -16.98
N VAL A 149 -12.19 10.19 -17.11
CA VAL A 149 -13.41 10.59 -16.41
C VAL A 149 -13.26 10.60 -14.88
N TRP A 150 -12.43 9.71 -14.32
CA TRP A 150 -12.14 9.70 -12.89
C TRP A 150 -11.19 10.84 -12.51
N ARG A 151 -10.15 11.05 -13.31
CA ARG A 151 -9.19 12.17 -13.11
C ARG A 151 -9.90 13.52 -13.12
N ASP A 152 -10.75 13.75 -14.12
CA ASP A 152 -11.50 14.99 -14.25
C ASP A 152 -12.45 15.19 -13.06
N LYS A 153 -13.18 14.13 -12.69
CA LYS A 153 -14.14 14.21 -11.58
C LYS A 153 -13.47 14.46 -10.23
N ILE A 154 -12.36 13.79 -9.96
CA ILE A 154 -11.62 14.00 -8.70
C ILE A 154 -11.04 15.42 -8.65
N SER A 155 -10.44 15.90 -9.74
CA SER A 155 -9.91 17.26 -9.81
C SER A 155 -10.99 18.32 -9.61
N GLU A 156 -12.17 18.13 -10.24
CA GLU A 156 -13.31 19.03 -10.07
C GLU A 156 -13.80 19.06 -8.61
N MET A 157 -13.99 17.90 -8.02
CA MET A 157 -14.60 17.77 -6.68
C MET A 157 -13.68 18.22 -5.55
N ASN A 158 -12.37 18.07 -5.72
CA ASN A 158 -11.39 18.32 -4.65
C ASN A 158 -10.55 19.59 -4.93
N ALA A 159 -10.77 20.28 -6.03
CA ALA A 159 -9.98 21.46 -6.46
C ALA A 159 -8.46 21.18 -6.46
N CYS A 160 -8.04 19.94 -6.78
CA CYS A 160 -6.65 19.52 -6.79
C CYS A 160 -6.07 19.48 -8.20
N ASN A 161 -4.76 19.69 -8.30
CA ASN A 161 -4.00 19.60 -9.55
C ASN A 161 -2.81 18.66 -9.33
N PHE A 162 -3.02 17.37 -9.57
CA PHE A 162 -2.01 16.33 -9.33
C PHE A 162 -0.70 16.55 -10.10
N SER A 163 -0.74 17.13 -11.32
CA SER A 163 0.48 17.40 -12.07
C SER A 163 1.29 18.53 -11.41
N LYS A 164 0.63 19.58 -10.95
CA LYS A 164 1.29 20.67 -10.22
C LYS A 164 1.88 20.16 -8.90
N ASP A 165 1.10 19.36 -8.16
CA ASP A 165 1.54 18.80 -6.88
C ASP A 165 2.77 17.89 -7.07
N ALA A 166 2.77 17.08 -8.13
CA ALA A 166 3.91 16.24 -8.50
C ALA A 166 5.15 17.07 -8.86
N ASP A 167 4.99 18.13 -9.65
CA ASP A 167 6.10 19.03 -10.02
C ASP A 167 6.69 19.71 -8.78
N GLU A 168 5.85 20.16 -7.86
CA GLU A 168 6.28 20.78 -6.60
C GLU A 168 7.08 19.78 -5.73
N ILE A 169 6.63 18.52 -5.62
CA ILE A 169 7.34 17.45 -4.90
C ILE A 169 8.68 17.16 -5.57
N LEU A 170 8.71 17.03 -6.90
CA LEU A 170 9.94 16.79 -7.65
C LEU A 170 10.98 17.91 -7.46
N ALA A 171 10.52 19.16 -7.37
CA ALA A 171 11.40 20.31 -7.12
C ALA A 171 12.06 20.29 -5.73
N LEU A 172 11.49 19.58 -4.77
CA LEU A 172 12.03 19.43 -3.42
C LEU A 172 13.10 18.32 -3.31
N ILE A 173 13.10 17.33 -4.22
CA ILE A 173 14.01 16.18 -4.13
C ILE A 173 15.49 16.59 -4.03
N PRO A 174 16.01 17.56 -4.82
CA PRO A 174 17.40 17.99 -4.71
C PRO A 174 17.76 18.63 -3.36
N GLN A 175 16.76 19.07 -2.60
CA GLN A 175 16.92 19.74 -1.30
C GLN A 175 16.76 18.78 -0.12
N TRP A 176 16.32 17.54 -0.37
CA TRP A 176 16.14 16.56 0.68
C TRP A 176 17.49 16.03 1.17
N HIS A 177 17.79 16.30 2.43
CA HIS A 177 18.77 15.52 3.15
C HIS A 177 18.17 14.15 3.42
N VAL A 178 18.80 13.11 2.91
CA VAL A 178 18.56 11.76 3.41
C VAL A 178 19.05 11.76 4.86
N ALA A 179 18.11 11.70 5.81
CA ALA A 179 18.45 11.60 7.22
C ALA A 179 19.40 10.41 7.41
N SER A 180 20.53 10.65 8.05
CA SER A 180 21.47 9.56 8.36
C SER A 180 20.87 8.62 9.40
N GLU A 181 21.36 7.39 9.51
CA GLU A 181 20.90 6.45 10.53
C GLU A 181 21.06 7.03 11.95
N SER A 182 22.04 7.91 12.17
CA SER A 182 22.22 8.62 13.43
C SER A 182 21.11 9.64 13.70
N ASP A 183 20.65 10.38 12.69
CA ASP A 183 19.56 11.35 12.86
C ASP A 183 18.24 10.64 13.20
N VAL A 184 18.03 9.46 12.60
CA VAL A 184 16.88 8.59 12.91
C VAL A 184 16.97 8.03 14.33
N ALA A 185 18.15 7.57 14.74
CA ALA A 185 18.37 7.00 16.07
C ALA A 185 18.14 8.03 17.19
N ASP A 186 18.45 9.31 16.95
CA ASP A 186 18.26 10.38 17.94
C ASP A 186 16.79 10.81 18.09
N LEU A 187 15.96 10.61 17.06
CA LEU A 187 14.52 10.86 17.10
C LEU A 187 13.71 9.74 17.78
N ILE A 188 14.31 8.55 17.96
CA ILE A 188 13.63 7.36 18.51
C ILE A 188 13.96 7.17 20.01
N LYS A 189 14.91 7.93 20.56
CA LYS A 189 15.24 7.95 22.00
C LYS A 189 14.24 8.75 22.80
#